data_7de5c5bd105629552541275ca25f9778
#
_entry.id   7de5c5bd105629552541275ca25f9778
#
_cell.length_a   1.000
_cell.length_b   1.000
_cell.length_c   1.000
_cell.angle_alpha   90.00
_cell.angle_beta   90.00
_cell.angle_gamma   90.00
#
_symmetry.space_group_name_H-M   'P 1'
#
loop_
_entity.id
_entity.type
_entity.pdbx_description
1 polymer ?
#
loop_
_entity_poly.entity_id
_entity_poly.type
_entity_poly.pdbx_seq_one_letter_code
_entity_poly.pdbx_strand_id
1 'polypeptide(L)'
;MRGCQKKFDERVPILRKCIFIHGAPNTGKTYATERALAGRKTLHVGGGGTGKFDSLKPSHDAIIVDDDVCPNLLNMSDNYSCKAYRRGRNNPIWAGEWLIVTSNLPFREWLFKCGFSYKEEDSHVKAMFSRFFVCKVVGDDSSAELYLLNPSTRGLVEEQKQRMRDFLQFQKVFNDTIQNYHAEKSRNDFDAFAFVTNHCPFGDFPERQKKAFASLYDNGS
;
A
#
# COMPACT_ATOMS: atom_id res chain seq x y z
N MET A 1 -35.59 2.64 9.88
CA MET A 1 -34.24 2.21 9.39
C MET A 1 -33.96 2.51 7.91
N ARG A 2 -34.64 3.47 7.26
CA ARG A 2 -34.38 3.84 5.83
C ARG A 2 -33.47 5.06 5.64
N GLY A 3 -33.04 5.69 6.71
CA GLY A 3 -32.21 6.93 6.64
C GLY A 3 -30.72 6.74 6.52
N CYS A 4 -30.18 5.55 6.86
CA CYS A 4 -28.75 5.31 6.85
C CYS A 4 -28.18 4.92 5.47
N GLN A 5 -29.03 4.38 4.58
CA GLN A 5 -28.62 3.88 3.27
C GLN A 5 -28.44 4.99 2.23
N LYS A 6 -29.15 6.13 2.37
CA LYS A 6 -29.03 7.26 1.44
C LYS A 6 -27.70 8.01 1.53
N LYS A 7 -27.04 8.03 2.69
CA LYS A 7 -25.73 8.70 2.86
C LYS A 7 -24.55 7.96 2.20
N PHE A 8 -24.71 6.70 1.84
CA PHE A 8 -23.66 5.88 1.23
C PHE A 8 -23.63 5.94 -0.30
N ASP A 9 -24.62 6.55 -0.96
CA ASP A 9 -24.62 6.70 -2.43
C ASP A 9 -23.99 8.02 -2.89
N GLU A 10 -23.71 8.95 -2.00
CA GLU A 10 -23.02 10.20 -2.33
C GLU A 10 -21.50 9.98 -2.42
N ARG A 11 -20.89 10.42 -3.52
CA ARG A 11 -19.43 10.47 -3.66
C ARG A 11 -18.84 11.46 -2.66
N VAL A 12 -18.30 10.96 -1.57
CA VAL A 12 -17.64 11.80 -0.55
C VAL A 12 -16.23 12.13 -1.00
N PRO A 13 -15.84 13.42 -1.05
CA PRO A 13 -14.45 13.80 -1.32
C PRO A 13 -13.50 13.25 -0.27
N ILE A 14 -12.37 12.71 -0.71
CA ILE A 14 -11.34 12.12 0.15
C ILE A 14 -9.99 12.59 -0.34
N LEU A 15 -9.13 13.02 0.57
CA LEU A 15 -7.74 13.30 0.25
C LEU A 15 -6.96 11.98 0.11
N ARG A 16 -7.08 11.32 -1.06
CA ARG A 16 -6.45 10.02 -1.30
C ARG A 16 -4.94 10.13 -1.41
N LYS A 17 -4.24 9.26 -0.71
CA LYS A 17 -2.78 9.14 -0.69
C LYS A 17 -2.44 7.79 -1.31
N CYS A 18 -2.00 7.82 -2.57
CA CYS A 18 -1.64 6.63 -3.32
C CYS A 18 -0.11 6.51 -3.36
N ILE A 19 0.43 5.39 -2.90
CA ILE A 19 1.87 5.12 -2.88
C ILE A 19 2.13 3.80 -3.57
N PHE A 20 3.11 3.77 -4.47
CA PHE A 20 3.60 2.57 -5.11
C PHE A 20 5.05 2.33 -4.70
N ILE A 21 5.32 1.19 -4.12
CA ILE A 21 6.63 0.82 -3.60
C ILE A 21 7.12 -0.40 -4.36
N HIS A 22 8.26 -0.29 -5.04
CA HIS A 22 8.81 -1.41 -5.79
C HIS A 22 10.30 -1.64 -5.51
N GLY A 23 10.76 -2.85 -5.78
CA GLY A 23 12.15 -3.26 -5.58
C GLY A 23 12.27 -4.78 -5.51
N ALA A 24 13.49 -5.28 -5.31
CA ALA A 24 13.76 -6.71 -5.23
C ALA A 24 12.89 -7.41 -4.16
N PRO A 25 12.60 -8.72 -4.32
CA PRO A 25 11.95 -9.49 -3.26
C PRO A 25 12.80 -9.49 -1.98
N ASN A 26 12.14 -9.67 -0.84
CA ASN A 26 12.77 -9.74 0.49
C ASN A 26 13.55 -8.48 0.93
N THR A 27 13.21 -7.30 0.39
CA THR A 27 13.77 -6.01 0.81
C THR A 27 13.00 -5.34 1.95
N GLY A 28 12.03 -6.02 2.55
CA GLY A 28 11.24 -5.49 3.68
C GLY A 28 10.13 -4.51 3.29
N LYS A 29 9.78 -4.39 2.00
CA LYS A 29 8.75 -3.42 1.53
C LYS A 29 7.44 -3.52 2.28
N THR A 30 6.85 -4.71 2.32
CA THR A 30 5.55 -4.94 2.95
C THR A 30 5.61 -4.67 4.45
N TYR A 31 6.64 -5.19 5.12
CA TYR A 31 6.86 -4.97 6.55
C TYR A 31 7.01 -3.46 6.87
N ALA A 32 7.83 -2.73 6.12
CA ALA A 32 8.02 -1.30 6.32
C ALA A 32 6.73 -0.50 6.08
N THR A 33 5.91 -0.94 5.10
CA THR A 33 4.61 -0.34 4.81
C THR A 33 3.65 -0.51 5.98
N GLU A 34 3.56 -1.72 6.54
CA GLU A 34 2.74 -2.01 7.72
C GLU A 34 3.17 -1.17 8.92
N ARG A 35 4.48 -1.05 9.14
CA ARG A 35 5.04 -0.21 10.21
C ARG A 35 4.69 1.27 10.02
N ALA A 36 4.79 1.77 8.79
CA ALA A 36 4.46 3.15 8.48
C ALA A 36 2.96 3.47 8.68
N LEU A 37 2.10 2.45 8.54
CA LEU A 37 0.66 2.55 8.77
C LEU A 37 0.23 2.08 10.17
N ALA A 38 1.15 1.91 11.09
CA ALA A 38 0.84 1.45 12.44
C ALA A 38 -0.25 2.30 13.10
N GLY A 39 -1.22 1.64 13.74
CA GLY A 39 -2.38 2.28 14.37
C GLY A 39 -3.56 2.58 13.42
N ARG A 40 -3.43 2.34 12.10
CA ARG A 40 -4.53 2.47 11.15
C ARG A 40 -5.22 1.12 10.91
N LYS A 41 -6.53 1.16 10.65
CA LYS A 41 -7.29 -0.02 10.25
C LYS A 41 -6.97 -0.36 8.80
N THR A 42 -6.07 -1.30 8.59
CA THR A 42 -5.53 -1.65 7.28
C THR A 42 -6.11 -2.98 6.78
N LEU A 43 -6.51 -3.02 5.50
CA LEU A 43 -6.82 -4.25 4.79
C LEU A 43 -5.61 -4.65 3.95
N HIS A 44 -5.15 -5.88 4.10
CA HIS A 44 -4.13 -6.49 3.24
C HIS A 44 -4.80 -7.30 2.12
N VAL A 45 -4.36 -7.07 0.90
CA VAL A 45 -4.82 -7.73 -0.31
C VAL A 45 -3.61 -8.29 -1.03
N GLY A 46 -3.52 -9.60 -1.17
CA GLY A 46 -2.40 -10.27 -1.84
C GLY A 46 -2.69 -11.74 -2.12
N GLY A 47 -1.76 -12.42 -2.80
CA GLY A 47 -1.80 -13.87 -3.01
C GLY A 47 -2.67 -14.36 -4.16
N GLY A 48 -3.01 -13.53 -5.16
CA GLY A 48 -3.66 -13.97 -6.41
C GLY A 48 -5.11 -14.42 -6.28
N GLY A 49 -5.70 -14.29 -5.11
CA GLY A 49 -7.09 -14.72 -4.84
C GLY A 49 -8.13 -13.83 -5.51
N THR A 50 -9.25 -14.43 -5.90
CA THR A 50 -10.35 -13.74 -6.58
C THR A 50 -11.28 -12.96 -5.65
N GLY A 51 -11.11 -13.06 -4.32
CA GLY A 51 -11.90 -12.39 -3.28
C GLY A 51 -11.17 -11.22 -2.63
N LYS A 52 -10.40 -10.45 -3.39
CA LYS A 52 -9.46 -9.45 -2.89
C LYS A 52 -10.04 -8.44 -1.90
N PHE A 53 -11.28 -8.02 -2.08
CA PHE A 53 -11.95 -7.05 -1.20
C PHE A 53 -13.09 -7.65 -0.38
N ASP A 54 -13.16 -8.99 -0.25
CA ASP A 54 -14.24 -9.66 0.47
C ASP A 54 -14.29 -9.28 1.95
N SER A 55 -13.12 -9.00 2.54
CA SER A 55 -12.98 -8.57 3.94
C SER A 55 -12.99 -7.06 4.12
N LEU A 56 -13.18 -6.27 3.04
CA LEU A 56 -13.20 -4.82 3.13
C LEU A 56 -14.40 -4.35 3.96
N LYS A 57 -14.13 -3.46 4.91
CA LYS A 57 -15.14 -2.79 5.74
C LYS A 57 -15.06 -1.28 5.52
N PRO A 58 -16.17 -0.55 5.67
CA PRO A 58 -16.15 0.93 5.59
C PRO A 58 -15.21 1.60 6.59
N SER A 59 -14.84 0.87 7.67
CA SER A 59 -13.94 1.36 8.71
C SER A 59 -12.45 1.17 8.40
N HIS A 60 -12.08 0.61 7.25
CA HIS A 60 -10.67 0.52 6.87
C HIS A 60 -10.17 1.86 6.35
N ASP A 61 -9.13 2.38 6.99
CA ASP A 61 -8.48 3.66 6.65
C ASP A 61 -7.46 3.48 5.52
N ALA A 62 -6.91 2.27 5.40
CA ALA A 62 -5.87 1.94 4.45
C ALA A 62 -6.11 0.59 3.76
N ILE A 63 -5.61 0.47 2.52
CA ILE A 63 -5.49 -0.79 1.79
C ILE A 63 -4.04 -0.95 1.35
N ILE A 64 -3.44 -2.11 1.62
CA ILE A 64 -2.16 -2.53 1.07
C ILE A 64 -2.44 -3.62 0.03
N VAL A 65 -1.99 -3.41 -1.21
CA VAL A 65 -2.01 -4.41 -2.28
C VAL A 65 -0.59 -4.95 -2.43
N ASP A 66 -0.37 -6.22 -2.07
CA ASP A 66 0.95 -6.83 -2.03
C ASP A 66 1.16 -7.79 -3.21
N ASP A 67 2.10 -7.44 -4.09
CA ASP A 67 2.48 -8.17 -5.33
C ASP A 67 1.31 -8.64 -6.21
N ASP A 68 0.18 -7.94 -6.13
CA ASP A 68 -1.04 -8.32 -6.83
C ASP A 68 -1.62 -7.17 -7.66
N VAL A 69 -2.61 -7.50 -8.51
CA VAL A 69 -3.36 -6.49 -9.26
C VAL A 69 -4.43 -5.85 -8.37
N CYS A 70 -4.66 -4.56 -8.57
CA CYS A 70 -5.74 -3.85 -7.89
C CYS A 70 -6.96 -3.74 -8.82
N PRO A 71 -8.04 -4.50 -8.58
CA PRO A 71 -9.26 -4.36 -9.37
C PRO A 71 -9.82 -2.95 -9.23
N ASN A 72 -10.32 -2.39 -10.32
CA ASN A 72 -10.94 -1.06 -10.35
C ASN A 72 -10.00 0.07 -9.87
N LEU A 73 -8.71 -0.05 -10.18
CA LEU A 73 -7.65 0.84 -9.71
C LEU A 73 -7.95 2.33 -9.96
N LEU A 74 -8.51 2.68 -11.12
CA LEU A 74 -8.88 4.06 -11.46
C LEU A 74 -9.79 4.68 -10.39
N ASN A 75 -10.83 3.97 -9.97
CA ASN A 75 -11.76 4.46 -8.96
C ASN A 75 -11.17 4.35 -7.55
N MET A 76 -10.39 3.29 -7.27
CA MET A 76 -9.74 3.11 -5.98
C MET A 76 -8.69 4.18 -5.68
N SER A 77 -8.04 4.72 -6.71
CA SER A 77 -7.04 5.78 -6.59
C SER A 77 -7.61 7.20 -6.71
N ASP A 78 -8.92 7.34 -6.96
CA ASP A 78 -9.56 8.65 -7.10
C ASP A 78 -9.78 9.33 -5.75
N ASN A 79 -9.96 10.66 -5.78
CA ASN A 79 -10.20 11.50 -4.59
C ASN A 79 -11.65 11.45 -4.07
N TYR A 80 -12.34 10.36 -4.34
CA TYR A 80 -13.71 10.13 -3.89
C TYR A 80 -13.89 8.74 -3.31
N SER A 81 -14.89 8.58 -2.46
CA SER A 81 -15.34 7.24 -2.05
C SER A 81 -15.73 6.43 -3.28
N CYS A 82 -15.42 5.14 -3.28
CA CYS A 82 -15.72 4.26 -4.40
C CYS A 82 -16.29 2.92 -3.92
N LYS A 83 -17.03 2.26 -4.83
CA LYS A 83 -17.46 0.88 -4.62
C LYS A 83 -16.32 -0.07 -4.96
N ALA A 84 -15.80 -0.79 -3.96
CA ALA A 84 -14.81 -1.83 -4.18
C ALA A 84 -15.51 -3.13 -4.60
N TYR A 85 -14.95 -3.82 -5.60
CA TYR A 85 -15.53 -5.06 -6.10
C TYR A 85 -15.49 -6.17 -5.06
N ARG A 86 -16.64 -6.79 -4.78
CA ARG A 86 -16.80 -7.93 -3.89
C ARG A 86 -17.60 -9.03 -4.55
N ARG A 87 -17.19 -10.29 -4.38
CA ARG A 87 -17.90 -11.42 -4.94
C ARG A 87 -19.24 -11.66 -4.24
N GLY A 88 -20.29 -11.89 -5.02
CA GLY A 88 -21.57 -12.43 -4.54
C GLY A 88 -22.30 -11.63 -3.48
N ARG A 89 -21.89 -10.39 -3.23
CA ARG A 89 -22.49 -9.49 -2.22
C ARG A 89 -22.47 -8.05 -2.73
N ASN A 90 -23.19 -7.19 -2.02
CA ASN A 90 -23.13 -5.74 -2.30
C ASN A 90 -21.69 -5.23 -2.15
N ASN A 91 -21.21 -4.52 -3.16
CA ASN A 91 -19.88 -3.92 -3.15
C ASN A 91 -19.74 -2.95 -1.98
N PRO A 92 -18.78 -3.13 -1.07
CA PRO A 92 -18.58 -2.21 0.03
C PRO A 92 -18.10 -0.85 -0.51
N ILE A 93 -18.57 0.22 0.10
CA ILE A 93 -18.03 1.54 -0.16
C ILE A 93 -16.76 1.70 0.67
N TRP A 94 -15.67 2.05 0.00
CA TRP A 94 -14.44 2.39 0.64
C TRP A 94 -14.18 3.90 0.57
N ALA A 95 -13.92 4.47 1.74
CA ALA A 95 -13.64 5.88 1.95
C ALA A 95 -12.29 6.09 2.67
N GLY A 96 -11.43 5.06 2.71
CA GLY A 96 -10.11 5.16 3.34
C GLY A 96 -9.16 6.08 2.57
N GLU A 97 -8.20 6.65 3.27
CA GLU A 97 -7.28 7.65 2.72
C GLU A 97 -6.07 7.05 2.02
N TRP A 98 -5.62 5.85 2.42
CA TRP A 98 -4.35 5.28 1.97
C TRP A 98 -4.56 4.09 1.06
N LEU A 99 -4.03 4.21 -0.16
CA LEU A 99 -3.89 3.08 -1.09
C LEU A 99 -2.40 2.87 -1.35
N ILE A 100 -1.85 1.78 -0.82
CA ILE A 100 -0.45 1.46 -0.97
C ILE A 100 -0.32 0.17 -1.75
N VAL A 101 0.58 0.16 -2.70
CA VAL A 101 0.91 -1.02 -3.50
C VAL A 101 2.38 -1.34 -3.29
N THR A 102 2.68 -2.57 -2.91
CA THR A 102 4.04 -3.11 -2.91
C THR A 102 4.19 -4.05 -4.10
N SER A 103 5.30 -4.00 -4.82
CA SER A 103 5.52 -4.84 -5.99
C SER A 103 7.01 -5.12 -6.26
N ASN A 104 7.29 -6.26 -6.87
CA ASN A 104 8.60 -6.55 -7.44
C ASN A 104 8.77 -5.96 -8.86
N LEU A 105 7.67 -5.52 -9.48
CA LEU A 105 7.67 -4.92 -10.82
C LEU A 105 7.78 -3.39 -10.73
N PRO A 106 8.44 -2.73 -11.67
CA PRO A 106 8.35 -1.29 -11.87
C PRO A 106 6.90 -0.84 -12.07
N PHE A 107 6.60 0.41 -11.72
CA PHE A 107 5.23 0.95 -11.72
C PHE A 107 4.51 0.77 -13.07
N ARG A 108 5.19 1.02 -14.18
CA ARG A 108 4.63 0.89 -15.51
C ARG A 108 4.26 -0.55 -15.87
N GLU A 109 5.14 -1.50 -15.55
CA GLU A 109 4.89 -2.92 -15.78
C GLU A 109 3.75 -3.44 -14.91
N TRP A 110 3.68 -2.97 -13.68
CA TRP A 110 2.58 -3.28 -12.79
C TRP A 110 1.24 -2.71 -13.29
N LEU A 111 1.21 -1.46 -13.80
CA LEU A 111 0.02 -0.89 -14.44
C LEU A 111 -0.44 -1.74 -15.63
N PHE A 112 0.50 -2.20 -16.46
CA PHE A 112 0.17 -3.11 -17.57
C PHE A 112 -0.43 -4.42 -17.07
N LYS A 113 0.12 -5.02 -16.01
CA LYS A 113 -0.45 -6.19 -15.34
C LYS A 113 -1.88 -5.93 -14.82
N CYS A 114 -2.18 -4.68 -14.42
CA CYS A 114 -3.53 -4.24 -14.05
C CYS A 114 -4.46 -3.97 -15.24
N GLY A 115 -4.02 -4.16 -16.49
CA GLY A 115 -4.82 -3.98 -17.71
C GLY A 115 -4.75 -2.58 -18.31
N PHE A 116 -3.79 -1.75 -17.91
CA PHE A 116 -3.56 -0.44 -18.51
C PHE A 116 -2.71 -0.57 -19.79
N SER A 117 -2.82 0.44 -20.67
CA SER A 117 -2.02 0.52 -21.89
C SER A 117 -0.54 0.79 -21.60
N TYR A 118 0.35 0.32 -22.48
CA TYR A 118 1.76 0.74 -22.48
C TYR A 118 1.98 2.14 -23.04
N LYS A 119 0.96 2.73 -23.70
CA LYS A 119 1.08 4.04 -24.33
C LYS A 119 1.07 5.15 -23.26
N GLU A 120 2.10 6.00 -23.27
CA GLU A 120 2.21 7.12 -22.31
C GLU A 120 1.13 8.18 -22.52
N GLU A 121 0.63 8.30 -23.75
CA GLU A 121 -0.41 9.25 -24.11
C GLU A 121 -1.79 8.86 -23.56
N ASP A 122 -1.96 7.60 -23.16
CA ASP A 122 -3.23 7.12 -22.60
C ASP A 122 -3.61 7.94 -21.36
N SER A 123 -4.81 8.51 -21.38
CA SER A 123 -5.30 9.38 -20.32
C SER A 123 -5.40 8.68 -18.97
N HIS A 124 -5.69 7.38 -18.96
CA HIS A 124 -5.76 6.58 -17.73
C HIS A 124 -4.37 6.34 -17.15
N VAL A 125 -3.38 6.07 -18.00
CA VAL A 125 -1.98 5.94 -17.58
C VAL A 125 -1.48 7.25 -16.99
N LYS A 126 -1.70 8.37 -17.67
CA LYS A 126 -1.37 9.72 -17.17
C LYS A 126 -2.02 10.00 -15.81
N ALA A 127 -3.29 9.62 -15.65
CA ALA A 127 -3.98 9.77 -14.38
C ALA A 127 -3.32 8.95 -13.25
N MET A 128 -2.84 7.73 -13.53
CA MET A 128 -2.12 6.92 -12.55
C MET A 128 -0.80 7.56 -12.12
N PHE A 129 -0.01 8.02 -13.10
CA PHE A 129 1.25 8.71 -12.81
C PHE A 129 1.05 10.02 -12.01
N SER A 130 -0.07 10.72 -12.19
CA SER A 130 -0.38 11.92 -11.42
C SER A 130 -0.88 11.65 -9.99
N ARG A 131 -1.41 10.45 -9.73
CA ARG A 131 -2.03 10.09 -8.44
C ARG A 131 -1.08 9.36 -7.50
N PHE A 132 -0.12 8.60 -8.04
CA PHE A 132 0.78 7.77 -7.25
C PHE A 132 2.11 8.46 -6.97
N PHE A 133 2.55 8.40 -5.72
CA PHE A 133 3.94 8.58 -5.34
C PHE A 133 4.66 7.24 -5.56
N VAL A 134 5.73 7.25 -6.35
CA VAL A 134 6.50 6.04 -6.65
C VAL A 134 7.79 6.04 -5.85
N CYS A 135 7.99 4.97 -5.09
CA CYS A 135 9.16 4.73 -4.27
C CYS A 135 9.87 3.47 -4.77
N LYS A 136 11.16 3.56 -5.06
CA LYS A 136 12.01 2.42 -5.36
C LYS A 136 12.87 2.07 -4.15
N VAL A 137 12.83 0.81 -3.73
CA VAL A 137 13.74 0.28 -2.72
C VAL A 137 14.92 -0.33 -3.44
N VAL A 138 16.12 0.20 -3.20
CA VAL A 138 17.36 -0.24 -3.83
C VAL A 138 18.11 -1.12 -2.85
N GLY A 139 18.22 -2.42 -3.18
CA GLY A 139 19.14 -3.42 -2.64
C GLY A 139 19.48 -3.39 -1.15
N ASP A 140 20.67 -3.85 -0.82
CA ASP A 140 21.21 -3.88 0.55
C ASP A 140 21.57 -2.49 1.11
N ASP A 141 21.55 -1.47 0.28
CA ASP A 141 21.84 -0.08 0.67
C ASP A 141 20.64 0.63 1.31
N SER A 142 19.67 -0.05 1.87
CA SER A 142 18.58 0.52 2.70
C SER A 142 18.05 1.92 2.31
N SER A 143 18.49 2.47 1.19
CA SER A 143 18.04 3.75 0.65
C SER A 143 16.80 3.56 -0.21
N ALA A 144 15.65 4.01 0.26
CA ALA A 144 14.47 4.15 -0.58
C ALA A 144 14.62 5.44 -1.38
N GLU A 145 14.80 5.33 -2.70
CA GLU A 145 14.76 6.48 -3.59
C GLU A 145 13.33 6.83 -3.93
N LEU A 146 12.99 8.09 -3.68
CA LEU A 146 11.69 8.63 -4.01
C LEU A 146 11.71 9.27 -5.39
N TYR A 147 10.88 8.76 -6.29
CA TYR A 147 10.59 9.42 -7.55
C TYR A 147 9.23 10.11 -7.47
N LEU A 148 9.24 11.42 -7.41
CA LEU A 148 8.05 12.22 -7.65
C LEU A 148 7.80 12.27 -9.16
N LEU A 149 6.86 11.47 -9.63
CA LEU A 149 6.51 11.42 -11.05
C LEU A 149 5.69 12.62 -11.54
N ASN A 150 5.36 13.57 -10.66
CA ASN A 150 4.66 14.79 -11.04
C ASN A 150 5.55 16.01 -10.81
N PRO A 151 6.25 16.52 -11.85
CA PRO A 151 7.15 17.66 -11.72
C PRO A 151 6.43 19.01 -11.59
N SER A 152 5.11 19.07 -11.75
CA SER A 152 4.38 20.36 -11.70
C SER A 152 4.05 20.79 -10.27
N THR A 153 5.07 20.97 -9.44
CA THR A 153 4.92 21.51 -8.09
C THR A 153 4.70 23.01 -8.04
N ARG A 154 4.68 23.69 -9.18
CA ARG A 154 4.37 25.12 -9.26
C ARG A 154 2.87 25.32 -9.10
N GLY A 155 2.44 25.81 -7.94
CA GLY A 155 1.04 26.16 -7.65
C GLY A 155 0.26 25.04 -6.93
N LEU A 156 0.92 24.24 -6.06
CA LEU A 156 0.24 23.30 -5.21
C LEU A 156 -0.80 23.98 -4.34
N VAL A 157 -2.07 23.57 -4.49
CA VAL A 157 -3.13 23.92 -3.53
C VAL A 157 -2.84 23.28 -2.17
N GLU A 158 -3.43 23.81 -1.09
CA GLU A 158 -3.14 23.35 0.28
C GLU A 158 -3.36 21.83 0.49
N GLU A 159 -4.33 21.25 -0.22
CA GLU A 159 -4.58 19.82 -0.19
C GLU A 159 -3.40 18.99 -0.72
N GLN A 160 -2.76 19.42 -1.80
CA GLN A 160 -1.58 18.76 -2.35
C GLN A 160 -0.37 18.93 -1.43
N LYS A 161 -0.24 20.08 -0.79
CA LYS A 161 0.80 20.34 0.22
C LYS A 161 0.60 19.42 1.44
N GLN A 162 -0.65 19.19 1.88
CA GLN A 162 -0.94 18.26 2.96
C GLN A 162 -0.60 16.83 2.57
N ARG A 163 -0.98 16.38 1.37
CA ARG A 163 -0.58 15.03 0.88
C ARG A 163 0.93 14.86 0.89
N MET A 164 1.67 15.88 0.46
CA MET A 164 3.12 15.85 0.44
C MET A 164 3.69 15.71 1.86
N ARG A 165 3.19 16.47 2.84
CA ARG A 165 3.62 16.35 4.25
C ARG A 165 3.37 14.95 4.79
N ASP A 166 2.18 14.40 4.58
CA ASP A 166 1.81 13.06 5.02
C ASP A 166 2.67 11.99 4.36
N PHE A 167 2.97 12.18 3.08
CA PHE A 167 3.86 11.29 2.34
C PHE A 167 5.29 11.33 2.87
N LEU A 168 5.86 12.52 3.14
CA LEU A 168 7.20 12.65 3.72
C LEU A 168 7.29 12.02 5.11
N GLN A 169 6.24 12.15 5.91
CA GLN A 169 6.16 11.47 7.21
C GLN A 169 6.13 9.95 7.03
N PHE A 170 5.31 9.43 6.11
CA PHE A 170 5.28 8.01 5.77
C PHE A 170 6.67 7.54 5.31
N GLN A 171 7.31 8.28 4.39
CA GLN A 171 8.62 7.93 3.86
C GLN A 171 9.69 7.84 4.96
N LYS A 172 9.68 8.79 5.92
CA LYS A 172 10.61 8.73 7.06
C LYS A 172 10.44 7.44 7.85
N VAL A 173 9.21 7.13 8.29
CA VAL A 173 8.93 5.90 9.04
C VAL A 173 9.28 4.65 8.24
N PHE A 174 8.98 4.67 6.93
CA PHE A 174 9.28 3.58 6.02
C PHE A 174 10.80 3.35 5.91
N ASN A 175 11.59 4.41 5.67
CA ASN A 175 13.04 4.31 5.56
C ASN A 175 13.68 3.83 6.87
N ASP A 176 13.28 4.43 8.00
CA ASP A 176 13.78 4.02 9.32
C ASP A 176 13.48 2.52 9.57
N THR A 177 12.31 2.06 9.16
CA THR A 177 11.91 0.65 9.31
C THR A 177 12.71 -0.27 8.40
N ILE A 178 12.97 0.12 7.15
CA ILE A 178 13.83 -0.65 6.23
C ILE A 178 15.26 -0.76 6.76
N GLN A 179 15.83 0.34 7.24
CA GLN A 179 17.18 0.34 7.81
C GLN A 179 17.28 -0.61 9.03
N ASN A 180 16.31 -0.53 9.93
CA ASN A 180 16.26 -1.40 11.10
C ASN A 180 16.10 -2.87 10.68
N TYR A 181 15.24 -3.16 9.71
CA TYR A 181 15.05 -4.50 9.18
C TYR A 181 16.36 -5.09 8.64
N HIS A 182 17.10 -4.36 7.79
CA HIS A 182 18.35 -4.84 7.22
C HIS A 182 19.45 -4.97 8.28
N ALA A 183 19.54 -4.03 9.23
CA ALA A 183 20.50 -4.09 10.30
C ALA A 183 20.29 -5.34 11.18
N GLU A 184 19.05 -5.66 11.52
CA GLU A 184 18.74 -6.84 12.32
C GLU A 184 18.91 -8.14 11.54
N LYS A 185 18.46 -8.20 10.28
CA LYS A 185 18.61 -9.37 9.42
C LYS A 185 20.08 -9.76 9.17
N SER A 186 21.00 -8.79 9.22
CA SER A 186 22.43 -9.02 9.01
C SER A 186 23.17 -9.56 10.25
N ARG A 187 22.51 -9.67 11.39
CA ARG A 187 23.12 -10.21 12.62
C ARG A 187 23.15 -11.73 12.58
N ASN A 188 24.25 -12.31 13.09
CA ASN A 188 24.40 -13.76 13.16
C ASN A 188 23.40 -14.47 14.08
N ASP A 189 22.78 -13.71 15.00
CA ASP A 189 21.80 -14.16 15.98
C ASP A 189 20.37 -13.76 15.57
N PHE A 190 20.13 -13.48 14.28
CA PHE A 190 18.81 -13.07 13.79
C PHE A 190 17.78 -14.17 14.01
N ASP A 191 16.84 -13.89 14.92
CA ASP A 191 15.67 -14.73 15.15
C ASP A 191 14.46 -14.09 14.47
N ALA A 192 14.05 -14.65 13.33
CA ALA A 192 12.93 -14.15 12.54
C ALA A 192 11.62 -14.12 13.34
N PHE A 193 11.41 -15.09 14.24
CA PHE A 193 10.21 -15.13 15.06
C PHE A 193 10.24 -14.05 16.14
N ALA A 194 11.36 -13.87 16.83
CA ALA A 194 11.53 -12.81 17.81
C ALA A 194 11.44 -11.42 17.15
N PHE A 195 12.04 -11.25 15.97
CA PHE A 195 11.93 -10.02 15.20
C PHE A 195 10.48 -9.67 14.88
N VAL A 196 9.71 -10.60 14.31
CA VAL A 196 8.30 -10.40 13.97
C VAL A 196 7.47 -10.13 15.23
N THR A 197 7.75 -10.81 16.34
CA THR A 197 7.02 -10.64 17.60
C THR A 197 7.28 -9.28 18.22
N ASN A 198 8.53 -8.82 18.25
CA ASN A 198 8.93 -7.58 18.92
C ASN A 198 8.64 -6.33 18.07
N HIS A 199 8.65 -6.46 16.75
CA HIS A 199 8.47 -5.34 15.82
C HIS A 199 7.10 -5.32 15.14
N CYS A 200 6.27 -6.34 15.40
CA CYS A 200 4.90 -6.37 14.87
C CYS A 200 4.08 -5.24 15.50
N PRO A 201 3.58 -4.28 14.71
CA PRO A 201 2.75 -3.19 15.23
C PRO A 201 1.38 -3.67 15.75
N PHE A 202 1.03 -4.90 15.43
CA PHE A 202 -0.22 -5.54 15.79
C PHE A 202 0.04 -6.48 16.97
N GLY A 203 -0.02 -5.96 18.21
CA GLY A 203 0.22 -6.72 19.44
C GLY A 203 -0.58 -8.04 19.57
N ASP A 204 -1.62 -8.20 18.78
CA ASP A 204 -2.55 -9.32 18.77
C ASP A 204 -2.47 -10.18 17.50
N PHE A 205 -1.32 -10.29 16.87
CA PHE A 205 -1.16 -11.21 15.73
C PHE A 205 -1.37 -12.66 16.22
N PRO A 206 -2.33 -13.42 15.65
CA PRO A 206 -2.52 -14.81 16.03
C PRO A 206 -1.22 -15.59 15.88
N GLU A 207 -0.87 -16.43 16.86
CA GLU A 207 0.35 -17.25 16.86
C GLU A 207 0.60 -18.03 15.55
N ARG A 208 -0.49 -18.45 14.88
CA ARG A 208 -0.42 -19.11 13.58
C ARG A 208 0.17 -18.18 12.50
N GLN A 209 -0.15 -16.90 12.53
CA GLN A 209 0.37 -15.93 11.55
C GLN A 209 1.81 -15.52 11.87
N LYS A 210 2.17 -15.43 13.16
CA LYS A 210 3.56 -15.21 13.60
C LYS A 210 4.46 -16.34 13.10
N LYS A 211 4.02 -17.61 13.26
CA LYS A 211 4.75 -18.79 12.78
C LYS A 211 4.86 -18.83 11.25
N ALA A 212 3.78 -18.49 10.53
CA ALA A 212 3.80 -18.42 9.08
C ALA A 212 4.75 -17.32 8.57
N PHE A 213 4.82 -16.18 9.27
CA PHE A 213 5.74 -15.10 8.94
C PHE A 213 7.20 -15.51 9.22
N ALA A 214 7.48 -16.10 10.37
CA ALA A 214 8.80 -16.61 10.71
C ALA A 214 9.31 -17.65 9.71
N SER A 215 8.45 -18.58 9.27
CA SER A 215 8.81 -19.61 8.29
C SER A 215 9.19 -19.07 6.91
N LEU A 216 8.76 -17.86 6.55
CA LEU A 216 9.17 -17.19 5.30
C LEU A 216 10.61 -16.68 5.36
N TYR A 217 11.13 -16.43 6.56
CA TYR A 217 12.51 -15.97 6.76
C TYR A 217 13.49 -17.14 6.98
N ASP A 218 13.03 -18.26 7.56
CA ASP A 218 13.87 -19.45 7.79
C ASP A 218 14.18 -20.24 6.50
N ASN A 219 13.38 -20.11 5.45
CA ASN A 219 13.58 -20.81 4.16
C ASN A 219 14.50 -20.06 3.17
N GLY A 220 15.15 -18.99 3.59
CA GLY A 220 16.01 -18.13 2.77
C GLY A 220 17.52 -18.24 3.05
N SER A 221 17.95 -19.25 3.84
CA SER A 221 19.37 -19.53 4.13
C SER A 221 19.84 -20.78 3.42
#